data_3228bde7c907c61940b50dcb77cb92c3
#
_entry.id   3228bde7c907c61940b50dcb77cb92c3
#
_cell.length_a   1.000
_cell.length_b   1.000
_cell.length_c   1.000
_cell.angle_alpha   90.00
_cell.angle_beta   90.00
_cell.angle_gamma   90.00
#
_symmetry.space_group_name_H-M   'P 1'
#
loop_
_entity.id
_entity.type
_entity.pdbx_description
1 polymer ?
#
loop_
_entity_poly.entity_id
_entity_poly.type
_entity_poly.pdbx_seq_one_letter_code
_entity_poly.pdbx_strand_id
1 'polypeptide(L)'
;MHALALGSDLPALTPARVLTSWTPNPPLLLTVLVLGALYLGGISALRRRGTSWPRARTWCFVGGGLGSLALVGFSMVAVYADTLFWARALQNLILVMLTPMFLALGAPLSLLRELLSAPARARAAVVLHSRLARALTFPPVVTLVLVIPPLVLYLSPLYEQTLRDQLVSGLAGFCLVLGGFVYYWSRLRVDPVPRPGSYLVTMWITLVEVLVDAILGLTLWLGPVIAAAYYLGMGRHWGPDLRTDQDIGAGILWIGGDIIGLPFLATVIARMTKEDEHRAVEIDAELDAIDAIEAEQLPVTDAAAPRLWWEEHPELAARTRRKN
;
A
#
# COMPACT_ATOMS: atom_id res chain seq x y z
N MET A 1 -12.96 11.64 -30.55
CA MET A 1 -14.24 11.30 -31.23
C MET A 1 -14.53 9.80 -31.29
N HIS A 2 -13.53 8.88 -31.15
CA HIS A 2 -13.80 7.43 -31.19
C HIS A 2 -14.49 6.88 -29.92
N ALA A 3 -14.24 7.44 -28.72
CA ALA A 3 -14.84 6.97 -27.48
C ALA A 3 -16.36 7.25 -27.37
N LEU A 4 -16.84 8.35 -27.93
CA LEU A 4 -18.27 8.71 -27.88
C LEU A 4 -19.16 7.84 -28.78
N ALA A 5 -18.60 7.24 -29.83
CA ALA A 5 -19.35 6.32 -30.71
C ALA A 5 -19.49 4.90 -30.15
N LEU A 6 -18.62 4.50 -29.23
CA LEU A 6 -18.63 3.16 -28.62
C LEU A 6 -19.58 3.06 -27.42
N GLY A 7 -19.92 4.18 -26.77
CA GLY A 7 -20.72 4.17 -25.54
C GLY A 7 -22.21 3.85 -25.75
N SER A 8 -22.80 4.27 -26.88
CA SER A 8 -24.19 3.99 -27.22
C SER A 8 -24.41 2.52 -27.62
N ASP A 9 -23.39 1.83 -28.10
CA ASP A 9 -23.47 0.47 -28.62
C ASP A 9 -23.06 -0.61 -27.62
N LEU A 10 -22.51 -0.20 -26.45
CA LEU A 10 -22.17 -1.15 -25.40
C LEU A 10 -23.44 -1.75 -24.79
N PRO A 11 -23.57 -3.07 -24.86
CA PRO A 11 -24.74 -3.73 -24.31
C PRO A 11 -24.73 -3.71 -22.77
N ALA A 12 -25.94 -3.75 -22.18
CA ALA A 12 -26.12 -3.75 -20.74
C ALA A 12 -25.27 -4.82 -20.04
N LEU A 13 -24.67 -4.45 -18.89
CA LEU A 13 -23.89 -5.37 -18.08
C LEU A 13 -24.82 -6.45 -17.48
N THR A 14 -24.60 -7.70 -17.86
CA THR A 14 -25.29 -8.87 -17.32
C THR A 14 -24.28 -9.77 -16.59
N PRO A 15 -24.71 -10.65 -15.66
CA PRO A 15 -23.81 -11.60 -14.98
C PRO A 15 -22.94 -12.43 -15.94
N ALA A 16 -23.47 -12.84 -17.08
CA ALA A 16 -22.71 -13.54 -18.10
C ALA A 16 -21.61 -12.66 -18.70
N ARG A 17 -21.88 -11.39 -18.93
CA ARG A 17 -20.92 -10.44 -19.50
C ARG A 17 -19.79 -10.05 -18.55
N VAL A 18 -19.99 -10.15 -17.26
CA VAL A 18 -18.90 -9.99 -16.26
C VAL A 18 -17.73 -10.94 -16.57
N LEU A 19 -18.04 -12.14 -17.02
CA LEU A 19 -17.01 -13.16 -17.35
C LEU A 19 -16.58 -13.14 -18.81
N THR A 20 -17.45 -12.70 -19.74
CA THR A 20 -17.20 -12.81 -21.18
C THR A 20 -16.74 -11.52 -21.85
N SER A 21 -16.86 -10.35 -21.17
CA SER A 21 -16.44 -9.08 -21.74
C SER A 21 -14.93 -8.89 -21.55
N TRP A 22 -14.19 -8.95 -22.66
CA TRP A 22 -12.75 -8.74 -22.70
C TRP A 22 -12.40 -7.75 -23.81
N THR A 23 -11.41 -6.90 -23.57
CA THR A 23 -10.93 -5.93 -24.54
C THR A 23 -9.41 -6.07 -24.73
N PRO A 24 -8.91 -6.04 -25.97
CA PRO A 24 -7.48 -6.02 -26.21
C PRO A 24 -6.87 -4.67 -25.81
N ASN A 25 -5.77 -4.71 -25.08
CA ASN A 25 -4.98 -3.53 -24.73
C ASN A 25 -3.49 -3.86 -24.98
N PRO A 26 -3.00 -3.74 -26.24
CA PRO A 26 -1.65 -4.14 -26.60
C PRO A 26 -0.53 -3.48 -25.78
N PRO A 27 -0.57 -2.16 -25.47
CA PRO A 27 0.44 -1.52 -24.62
C PRO A 27 0.50 -2.13 -23.22
N LEU A 28 -0.64 -2.39 -22.61
CA LEU A 28 -0.70 -3.01 -21.30
C LEU A 28 -0.26 -4.49 -21.33
N LEU A 29 -0.66 -5.23 -22.37
CA LEU A 29 -0.20 -6.60 -22.57
C LEU A 29 1.33 -6.67 -22.67
N LEU A 30 1.93 -5.77 -23.45
CA LEU A 30 3.38 -5.67 -23.54
C LEU A 30 4.01 -5.37 -22.18
N THR A 31 3.44 -4.43 -21.42
CA THR A 31 3.91 -4.08 -20.08
C THR A 31 3.89 -5.29 -19.14
N VAL A 32 2.77 -6.02 -19.09
CA VAL A 32 2.61 -7.22 -18.24
C VAL A 32 3.61 -8.32 -18.66
N LEU A 33 3.77 -8.55 -19.94
CA LEU A 33 4.70 -9.54 -20.47
C LEU A 33 6.16 -9.18 -20.17
N VAL A 34 6.55 -7.92 -20.38
CA VAL A 34 7.92 -7.44 -20.11
C VAL A 34 8.23 -7.52 -18.63
N LEU A 35 7.36 -7.02 -17.75
CA LEU A 35 7.58 -7.08 -16.30
C LEU A 35 7.61 -8.55 -15.82
N GLY A 36 6.72 -9.38 -16.32
CA GLY A 36 6.70 -10.81 -16.01
C GLY A 36 7.97 -11.53 -16.47
N ALA A 37 8.41 -11.28 -17.71
CA ALA A 37 9.64 -11.85 -18.24
C ALA A 37 10.88 -11.41 -17.48
N LEU A 38 10.99 -10.13 -17.14
CA LEU A 38 12.10 -9.60 -16.34
C LEU A 38 12.14 -10.24 -14.94
N TYR A 39 10.98 -10.34 -14.29
CA TYR A 39 10.91 -10.90 -12.94
C TYR A 39 11.21 -12.41 -12.93
N LEU A 40 10.56 -13.19 -13.80
CA LEU A 40 10.78 -14.64 -13.91
C LEU A 40 12.17 -14.98 -14.45
N GLY A 41 12.70 -14.18 -15.39
CA GLY A 41 14.06 -14.28 -15.89
C GLY A 41 15.08 -14.04 -14.78
N GLY A 42 14.84 -13.03 -13.92
CA GLY A 42 15.63 -12.78 -12.72
C GLY A 42 15.66 -13.97 -11.76
N ILE A 43 14.49 -14.56 -11.45
CA ILE A 43 14.41 -15.76 -10.62
C ILE A 43 15.18 -16.94 -11.25
N SER A 44 15.06 -17.12 -12.54
CA SER A 44 15.77 -18.19 -13.28
C SER A 44 17.29 -17.99 -13.19
N ALA A 45 17.77 -16.76 -13.32
CA ALA A 45 19.17 -16.41 -13.17
C ALA A 45 19.68 -16.66 -11.74
N LEU A 46 18.89 -16.34 -10.70
CA LEU A 46 19.22 -16.65 -9.31
C LEU A 46 19.32 -18.16 -9.08
N ARG A 47 18.37 -18.93 -9.57
CA ARG A 47 18.37 -20.38 -9.44
C ARG A 47 19.62 -21.01 -10.06
N ARG A 48 20.07 -20.50 -11.22
CA ARG A 48 21.34 -20.93 -11.85
C ARG A 48 22.57 -20.65 -10.99
N ARG A 49 22.48 -19.65 -10.07
CA ARG A 49 23.54 -19.33 -9.10
C ARG A 49 23.40 -20.12 -7.79
N GLY A 50 22.45 -21.07 -7.69
CA GLY A 50 22.21 -21.87 -6.50
C GLY A 50 21.39 -21.18 -5.41
N THR A 51 20.87 -19.97 -5.66
CA THR A 51 20.08 -19.21 -4.68
C THR A 51 18.58 -19.52 -4.87
N SER A 52 17.91 -19.90 -3.77
CA SER A 52 16.47 -20.15 -3.78
C SER A 52 15.69 -18.85 -3.65
N TRP A 53 14.60 -18.71 -4.38
CA TRP A 53 13.67 -17.59 -4.26
C TRP A 53 12.31 -18.07 -3.72
N PRO A 54 11.71 -17.38 -2.71
CA PRO A 54 10.45 -17.80 -2.10
C PRO A 54 9.31 -17.82 -3.12
N ARG A 55 8.60 -18.94 -3.23
CA ARG A 55 7.47 -19.11 -4.16
C ARG A 55 6.33 -18.11 -3.86
N ALA A 56 6.08 -17.80 -2.58
CA ALA A 56 5.08 -16.84 -2.17
C ALA A 56 5.30 -15.45 -2.81
N ARG A 57 6.55 -14.95 -2.86
CA ARG A 57 6.88 -13.68 -3.53
C ARG A 57 6.59 -13.73 -5.02
N THR A 58 6.86 -14.87 -5.68
CA THR A 58 6.55 -15.07 -7.10
C THR A 58 5.05 -15.02 -7.35
N TRP A 59 4.25 -15.69 -6.52
CA TRP A 59 2.80 -15.66 -6.60
C TRP A 59 2.23 -14.26 -6.33
N CYS A 60 2.77 -13.53 -5.36
CA CYS A 60 2.38 -12.14 -5.13
C CYS A 60 2.65 -11.27 -6.36
N PHE A 61 3.87 -11.32 -6.92
CA PHE A 61 4.22 -10.47 -8.05
C PHE A 61 3.44 -10.83 -9.32
N VAL A 62 3.48 -12.10 -9.74
CA VAL A 62 2.89 -12.54 -11.01
C VAL A 62 1.38 -12.73 -10.88
N GLY A 63 0.91 -13.49 -9.88
CA GLY A 63 -0.52 -13.78 -9.70
C GLY A 63 -1.29 -12.58 -9.17
N GLY A 64 -0.82 -11.96 -8.09
CA GLY A 64 -1.48 -10.82 -7.47
C GLY A 64 -1.25 -9.51 -8.25
N GLY A 65 0.01 -9.11 -8.44
CA GLY A 65 0.37 -7.82 -9.05
C GLY A 65 0.06 -7.76 -10.54
N LEU A 66 0.72 -8.59 -11.34
CA LEU A 66 0.48 -8.60 -12.79
C LEU A 66 -0.91 -9.15 -13.14
N GLY A 67 -1.43 -10.09 -12.34
CA GLY A 67 -2.79 -10.63 -12.53
C GLY A 67 -3.86 -9.58 -12.30
N SER A 68 -3.78 -8.76 -11.23
CA SER A 68 -4.73 -7.67 -11.00
C SER A 68 -4.61 -6.56 -12.04
N LEU A 69 -3.39 -6.24 -12.48
CA LEU A 69 -3.16 -5.30 -13.58
C LEU A 69 -3.79 -5.79 -14.89
N ALA A 70 -3.64 -7.08 -15.19
CA ALA A 70 -4.28 -7.71 -16.35
C ALA A 70 -5.81 -7.72 -16.21
N LEU A 71 -6.32 -8.02 -15.02
CA LEU A 71 -7.76 -8.01 -14.74
C LEU A 71 -8.38 -6.64 -15.07
N VAL A 72 -7.83 -5.55 -14.51
CA VAL A 72 -8.39 -4.21 -14.72
C VAL A 72 -8.14 -3.64 -16.11
N GLY A 73 -7.21 -4.20 -16.86
CA GLY A 73 -6.87 -3.72 -18.19
C GLY A 73 -7.49 -4.49 -19.35
N PHE A 74 -8.00 -5.70 -19.10
CA PHE A 74 -8.55 -6.57 -20.16
C PHE A 74 -9.98 -7.05 -19.89
N SER A 75 -10.43 -7.14 -18.63
CA SER A 75 -11.74 -7.67 -18.28
C SER A 75 -12.87 -6.67 -18.48
N MET A 76 -14.07 -7.06 -18.02
CA MET A 76 -15.25 -6.21 -18.02
C MET A 76 -14.98 -4.83 -17.37
N VAL A 77 -14.07 -4.77 -16.39
CA VAL A 77 -13.71 -3.49 -15.74
C VAL A 77 -13.14 -2.53 -16.75
N ALA A 78 -12.24 -2.98 -17.64
CA ALA A 78 -11.70 -2.17 -18.72
C ALA A 78 -12.75 -1.79 -19.76
N VAL A 79 -13.63 -2.75 -20.12
CA VAL A 79 -14.67 -2.55 -21.15
C VAL A 79 -15.68 -1.47 -20.73
N TYR A 80 -16.07 -1.46 -19.46
CA TYR A 80 -17.11 -0.57 -18.93
C TYR A 80 -16.56 0.67 -18.21
N ALA A 81 -15.24 0.79 -18.02
CA ALA A 81 -14.64 1.90 -17.28
C ALA A 81 -14.94 3.29 -17.87
N ASP A 82 -15.06 3.39 -19.20
CA ASP A 82 -15.38 4.66 -19.87
C ASP A 82 -16.89 4.96 -19.90
N THR A 83 -17.72 3.97 -19.57
CA THR A 83 -19.19 4.09 -19.66
C THR A 83 -19.87 4.15 -18.30
N LEU A 84 -19.26 3.51 -17.28
CA LEU A 84 -19.76 3.44 -15.92
C LEU A 84 -18.76 4.04 -14.94
N PHE A 85 -19.24 4.99 -14.14
CA PHE A 85 -18.41 5.64 -13.13
C PHE A 85 -17.87 4.62 -12.09
N TRP A 86 -18.75 3.72 -11.60
CA TRP A 86 -18.33 2.71 -10.62
C TRP A 86 -17.29 1.73 -11.16
N ALA A 87 -17.34 1.39 -12.46
CA ALA A 87 -16.34 0.51 -13.08
C ALA A 87 -14.98 1.21 -13.15
N ARG A 88 -14.96 2.51 -13.50
CA ARG A 88 -13.75 3.32 -13.46
C ARG A 88 -13.22 3.49 -12.03
N ALA A 89 -14.09 3.70 -11.05
CA ALA A 89 -13.72 3.79 -9.65
C ALA A 89 -13.07 2.49 -9.17
N LEU A 90 -13.66 1.33 -9.49
CA LEU A 90 -13.10 0.01 -9.19
C LEU A 90 -11.73 -0.20 -9.87
N GLN A 91 -11.60 0.20 -11.15
CA GLN A 91 -10.33 0.15 -11.87
C GLN A 91 -9.25 0.94 -11.14
N ASN A 92 -9.53 2.19 -10.79
CA ASN A 92 -8.59 3.08 -10.13
C ASN A 92 -8.23 2.59 -8.72
N LEU A 93 -9.20 2.06 -7.96
CA LEU A 93 -8.95 1.45 -6.65
C LEU A 93 -7.96 0.28 -6.75
N ILE A 94 -8.17 -0.62 -7.70
CA ILE A 94 -7.26 -1.77 -7.90
C ILE A 94 -5.87 -1.28 -8.33
N LEU A 95 -5.79 -0.26 -9.19
CA LEU A 95 -4.52 0.31 -9.64
C LEU A 95 -3.75 1.04 -8.54
N VAL A 96 -4.42 1.71 -7.59
CA VAL A 96 -3.75 2.47 -6.54
C VAL A 96 -3.44 1.62 -5.30
N MET A 97 -4.22 0.57 -5.04
CA MET A 97 -4.09 -0.25 -3.82
C MET A 97 -3.67 -1.69 -4.10
N LEU A 98 -4.50 -2.47 -4.79
CA LEU A 98 -4.32 -3.91 -4.89
C LEU A 98 -3.10 -4.31 -5.72
N THR A 99 -3.00 -3.76 -6.93
CA THR A 99 -1.89 -4.03 -7.86
C THR A 99 -0.53 -3.70 -7.23
N PRO A 100 -0.30 -2.47 -6.72
CA PRO A 100 0.99 -2.10 -6.18
C PRO A 100 1.32 -2.82 -4.87
N MET A 101 0.33 -3.15 -4.04
CA MET A 101 0.53 -3.97 -2.84
C MET A 101 1.13 -5.33 -3.19
N PHE A 102 0.56 -6.03 -4.15
CA PHE A 102 1.07 -7.34 -4.56
C PHE A 102 2.41 -7.25 -5.31
N LEU A 103 2.64 -6.19 -6.10
CA LEU A 103 3.95 -5.95 -6.72
C LEU A 103 5.02 -5.74 -5.64
N ALA A 104 4.75 -4.97 -4.60
CA ALA A 104 5.67 -4.73 -3.49
C ALA A 104 5.92 -5.99 -2.65
N LEU A 105 4.88 -6.81 -2.37
CA LEU A 105 5.02 -8.10 -1.71
C LEU A 105 5.91 -9.08 -2.49
N GLY A 106 5.97 -8.94 -3.80
CA GLY A 106 6.86 -9.69 -4.67
C GLY A 106 8.35 -9.38 -4.47
N ALA A 107 8.70 -8.32 -3.74
CA ALA A 107 10.07 -7.90 -3.46
C ALA A 107 10.96 -7.75 -4.71
N PRO A 108 10.55 -6.99 -5.74
CA PRO A 108 11.31 -6.86 -6.98
C PRO A 108 12.68 -6.18 -6.78
N LEU A 109 12.80 -5.27 -5.82
CA LEU A 109 14.08 -4.60 -5.53
C LEU A 109 15.08 -5.53 -4.85
N SER A 110 14.62 -6.44 -3.97
CA SER A 110 15.46 -7.50 -3.40
C SER A 110 15.93 -8.46 -4.50
N LEU A 111 15.05 -8.86 -5.43
CA LEU A 111 15.42 -9.68 -6.57
C LEU A 111 16.50 -9.00 -7.41
N LEU A 112 16.30 -7.73 -7.74
CA LEU A 112 17.27 -6.93 -8.49
C LEU A 112 18.60 -6.84 -7.74
N ARG A 113 18.60 -6.57 -6.44
CA ARG A 113 19.79 -6.49 -5.61
C ARG A 113 20.61 -7.79 -5.64
N GLU A 114 19.96 -8.95 -5.56
CA GLU A 114 20.62 -10.26 -5.60
C GLU A 114 21.24 -10.56 -6.99
N LEU A 115 20.67 -10.01 -8.06
CA LEU A 115 21.17 -10.18 -9.43
C LEU A 115 22.38 -9.28 -9.73
N LEU A 116 22.48 -8.11 -9.08
CA LEU A 116 23.54 -7.14 -9.33
C LEU A 116 24.91 -7.67 -8.90
N SER A 117 25.94 -7.31 -9.68
CA SER A 117 27.35 -7.49 -9.29
C SER A 117 27.72 -6.62 -8.07
N ALA A 118 28.78 -6.96 -7.35
CA ALA A 118 29.19 -6.23 -6.15
C ALA A 118 29.34 -4.70 -6.39
N PRO A 119 30.00 -4.21 -7.48
CA PRO A 119 30.11 -2.77 -7.73
C PRO A 119 28.76 -2.13 -8.09
N ALA A 120 27.86 -2.84 -8.80
CA ALA A 120 26.52 -2.33 -9.12
C ALA A 120 25.64 -2.29 -7.88
N ARG A 121 25.76 -3.26 -6.98
CA ARG A 121 25.08 -3.28 -5.69
C ARG A 121 25.51 -2.12 -4.79
N ALA A 122 26.80 -1.79 -4.76
CA ALA A 122 27.29 -0.64 -4.03
C ALA A 122 26.71 0.68 -4.57
N ARG A 123 26.65 0.85 -5.90
CA ARG A 123 26.02 2.03 -6.52
C ARG A 123 24.54 2.11 -6.21
N ALA A 124 23.79 0.99 -6.32
CA ALA A 124 22.38 0.93 -5.97
C ALA A 124 22.14 1.29 -4.49
N ALA A 125 23.03 0.87 -3.59
CA ALA A 125 22.95 1.24 -2.17
C ALA A 125 23.15 2.76 -1.98
N VAL A 126 24.09 3.39 -2.70
CA VAL A 126 24.29 4.86 -2.65
C VAL A 126 23.02 5.58 -3.12
N VAL A 127 22.39 5.13 -4.22
CA VAL A 127 21.15 5.72 -4.71
C VAL A 127 20.01 5.54 -3.69
N LEU A 128 19.87 4.35 -3.12
CA LEU A 128 18.86 4.06 -2.11
C LEU A 128 19.03 4.90 -0.84
N HIS A 129 20.27 5.23 -0.45
CA HIS A 129 20.56 6.09 0.71
C HIS A 129 20.73 7.58 0.35
N SER A 130 20.41 7.97 -0.88
CA SER A 130 20.45 9.37 -1.31
C SER A 130 19.46 10.24 -0.53
N ARG A 131 19.67 11.57 -0.56
CA ARG A 131 18.75 12.53 0.06
C ARG A 131 17.32 12.41 -0.52
N LEU A 132 17.24 12.20 -1.84
CA LEU A 132 15.96 12.05 -2.54
C LEU A 132 15.22 10.77 -2.10
N ALA A 133 15.91 9.61 -2.06
CA ALA A 133 15.31 8.36 -1.62
C ALA A 133 14.82 8.46 -0.16
N ARG A 134 15.60 9.12 0.72
CA ARG A 134 15.22 9.37 2.10
C ARG A 134 14.03 10.32 2.23
N ALA A 135 13.92 11.34 1.37
CA ALA A 135 12.78 12.23 1.32
C ALA A 135 11.53 11.50 0.82
N LEU A 136 11.64 10.72 -0.26
CA LEU A 136 10.53 9.93 -0.82
C LEU A 136 10.04 8.81 0.12
N THR A 137 10.89 8.31 1.02
CA THR A 137 10.52 7.31 2.03
C THR A 137 10.18 7.91 3.39
N PHE A 138 10.19 9.24 3.50
CA PHE A 138 9.71 9.94 4.69
C PHE A 138 8.21 9.74 4.83
N PRO A 139 7.72 9.23 5.98
CA PRO A 139 6.35 8.76 6.12
C PRO A 139 5.26 9.73 5.64
N PRO A 140 5.26 11.03 5.98
CA PRO A 140 4.28 11.98 5.45
C PRO A 140 4.34 12.14 3.93
N VAL A 141 5.53 12.10 3.32
CA VAL A 141 5.69 12.21 1.86
C VAL A 141 5.13 10.99 1.17
N VAL A 142 5.37 9.80 1.71
CA VAL A 142 4.81 8.55 1.18
C VAL A 142 3.29 8.58 1.18
N THR A 143 2.68 9.09 2.25
CA THR A 143 1.23 9.28 2.32
C THR A 143 0.73 10.26 1.28
N LEU A 144 1.40 11.40 1.11
CA LEU A 144 1.03 12.37 0.07
C LEU A 144 1.15 11.77 -1.33
N VAL A 145 2.16 10.94 -1.59
CA VAL A 145 2.34 10.24 -2.88
C VAL A 145 1.21 9.24 -3.16
N LEU A 146 0.64 8.62 -2.12
CA LEU A 146 -0.54 7.76 -2.27
C LEU A 146 -1.82 8.57 -2.48
N VAL A 147 -2.02 9.60 -1.66
CA VAL A 147 -3.31 10.29 -1.51
C VAL A 147 -3.53 11.37 -2.60
N ILE A 148 -2.48 12.10 -2.99
CA ILE A 148 -2.61 13.21 -3.95
C ILE A 148 -3.10 12.76 -5.33
N PRO A 149 -2.58 11.67 -5.94
CA PRO A 149 -3.04 11.27 -7.28
C PRO A 149 -4.54 10.99 -7.39
N PRO A 150 -5.20 10.23 -6.49
CA PRO A 150 -6.65 10.08 -6.52
C PRO A 150 -7.40 11.40 -6.30
N LEU A 151 -6.96 12.25 -5.36
CA LEU A 151 -7.59 13.55 -5.12
C LEU A 151 -7.52 14.43 -6.37
N VAL A 152 -6.33 14.56 -6.98
CA VAL A 152 -6.16 15.35 -8.20
C VAL A 152 -6.99 14.76 -9.34
N LEU A 153 -7.02 13.42 -9.46
CA LEU A 153 -7.80 12.77 -10.50
C LEU A 153 -9.29 13.10 -10.38
N TYR A 154 -9.90 12.92 -9.22
CA TYR A 154 -11.35 13.05 -9.07
C TYR A 154 -11.84 14.47 -8.79
N LEU A 155 -11.00 15.33 -8.19
CA LEU A 155 -11.40 16.69 -7.81
C LEU A 155 -10.96 17.76 -8.83
N SER A 156 -10.44 17.35 -10.01
CA SER A 156 -10.05 18.25 -11.07
C SER A 156 -10.62 17.82 -12.44
N PRO A 157 -10.53 18.66 -13.48
CA PRO A 157 -10.91 18.28 -14.83
C PRO A 157 -10.13 17.08 -15.41
N LEU A 158 -9.10 16.62 -14.72
CA LEU A 158 -8.27 15.50 -15.17
C LEU A 158 -9.10 14.21 -15.32
N TYR A 159 -10.10 13.99 -14.46
CA TYR A 159 -10.99 12.83 -14.56
C TYR A 159 -11.66 12.75 -15.93
N GLU A 160 -12.28 13.83 -16.38
CA GLU A 160 -12.91 13.89 -17.70
C GLU A 160 -11.90 13.72 -18.83
N GLN A 161 -10.69 14.27 -18.68
CA GLN A 161 -9.63 14.09 -19.67
C GLN A 161 -9.21 12.62 -19.80
N THR A 162 -9.16 11.86 -18.68
CA THR A 162 -8.88 10.42 -18.74
C THR A 162 -9.95 9.61 -19.45
N LEU A 163 -11.18 10.10 -19.51
CA LEU A 163 -12.27 9.46 -20.27
C LEU A 163 -12.19 9.77 -21.77
N ARG A 164 -11.60 10.93 -22.13
CA ARG A 164 -11.52 11.41 -23.52
C ARG A 164 -10.23 11.01 -24.22
N ASP A 165 -9.13 10.80 -23.46
CA ASP A 165 -7.80 10.56 -24.01
C ASP A 165 -7.18 9.34 -23.33
N GLN A 166 -6.89 8.33 -24.15
CA GLN A 166 -6.31 7.06 -23.69
C GLN A 166 -4.88 7.21 -23.14
N LEU A 167 -4.11 8.19 -23.66
CA LEU A 167 -2.76 8.44 -23.19
C LEU A 167 -2.79 9.08 -21.79
N VAL A 168 -3.68 10.04 -21.58
CA VAL A 168 -3.92 10.65 -20.26
C VAL A 168 -4.41 9.60 -19.27
N SER A 169 -5.33 8.72 -19.68
CA SER A 169 -5.79 7.58 -18.87
C SER A 169 -4.65 6.65 -18.49
N GLY A 170 -3.77 6.30 -19.44
CA GLY A 170 -2.61 5.46 -19.19
C GLY A 170 -1.61 6.09 -18.23
N LEU A 171 -1.32 7.39 -18.39
CA LEU A 171 -0.44 8.14 -17.49
C LEU A 171 -1.03 8.24 -16.08
N ALA A 172 -2.32 8.53 -15.95
CA ALA A 172 -3.01 8.57 -14.66
C ALA A 172 -2.93 7.20 -13.97
N GLY A 173 -3.24 6.12 -14.68
CA GLY A 173 -3.11 4.75 -14.15
C GLY A 173 -1.68 4.42 -13.73
N PHE A 174 -0.68 4.81 -14.51
CA PHE A 174 0.73 4.65 -14.14
C PHE A 174 1.08 5.41 -12.86
N CYS A 175 0.63 6.66 -12.72
CA CYS A 175 0.83 7.45 -11.50
C CYS A 175 0.16 6.81 -10.27
N LEU A 176 -1.05 6.25 -10.42
CA LEU A 176 -1.73 5.53 -9.35
C LEU A 176 -0.94 4.30 -8.91
N VAL A 177 -0.49 3.46 -9.85
CA VAL A 177 0.32 2.26 -9.54
C VAL A 177 1.66 2.64 -8.93
N LEU A 178 2.33 3.65 -9.45
CA LEU A 178 3.62 4.11 -8.94
C LEU A 178 3.49 4.67 -7.52
N GLY A 179 2.48 5.52 -7.27
CA GLY A 179 2.20 6.08 -5.95
C GLY A 179 1.92 4.99 -4.91
N GLY A 180 1.02 4.06 -5.26
CA GLY A 180 0.74 2.89 -4.43
C GLY A 180 1.97 2.00 -4.20
N PHE A 181 2.80 1.77 -5.23
CA PHE A 181 4.01 0.97 -5.09
C PHE A 181 5.02 1.60 -4.12
N VAL A 182 5.28 2.90 -4.22
CA VAL A 182 6.17 3.62 -3.29
C VAL A 182 5.63 3.54 -1.86
N TYR A 183 4.31 3.68 -1.69
CA TYR A 183 3.64 3.54 -0.39
C TYR A 183 3.84 2.13 0.20
N TYR A 184 3.41 1.09 -0.49
CA TYR A 184 3.50 -0.29 0.02
C TYR A 184 4.94 -0.76 0.17
N TRP A 185 5.83 -0.39 -0.76
CA TRP A 185 7.26 -0.68 -0.64
C TRP A 185 7.84 -0.14 0.66
N SER A 186 7.56 1.12 0.99
CA SER A 186 8.09 1.76 2.20
C SER A 186 7.48 1.20 3.49
N ARG A 187 6.22 0.76 3.44
CA ARG A 187 5.45 0.29 4.61
C ARG A 187 5.62 -1.19 4.91
N LEU A 188 5.59 -2.04 3.88
CA LEU A 188 5.71 -3.49 4.03
C LEU A 188 7.11 -3.93 4.48
N ARG A 189 8.14 -3.11 4.23
CA ARG A 189 9.54 -3.41 4.58
C ARG A 189 10.00 -4.80 4.13
N VAL A 190 9.42 -5.32 3.06
CA VAL A 190 9.83 -6.59 2.46
C VAL A 190 11.14 -6.41 1.71
N ASP A 191 11.30 -5.25 1.11
CA ASP A 191 12.51 -4.76 0.44
C ASP A 191 13.29 -3.79 1.36
N PRO A 192 14.60 -3.58 1.14
CA PRO A 192 15.39 -2.63 1.91
C PRO A 192 14.82 -1.20 1.84
N VAL A 193 14.57 -0.59 3.00
CA VAL A 193 14.08 0.79 3.15
C VAL A 193 15.11 1.61 3.94
N PRO A 194 15.36 2.88 3.56
CA PRO A 194 16.41 3.72 4.15
C PRO A 194 16.27 4.00 5.66
N ARG A 195 15.05 4.06 6.20
CA ARG A 195 14.80 4.28 7.65
C ARG A 195 13.50 3.63 8.10
N PRO A 196 13.51 2.84 9.19
CA PRO A 196 12.29 2.45 9.89
C PRO A 196 11.72 3.67 10.65
N GLY A 197 10.46 4.02 10.40
CA GLY A 197 9.76 5.09 11.13
C GLY A 197 9.27 4.64 12.51
N SER A 198 8.99 5.59 13.40
CA SER A 198 8.33 5.34 14.69
C SER A 198 6.90 4.82 14.50
N TYR A 199 6.46 3.93 15.36
CA TYR A 199 5.13 3.33 15.33
C TYR A 199 4.01 4.35 15.52
N LEU A 200 4.19 5.30 16.43
CA LEU A 200 3.23 6.38 16.65
C LEU A 200 3.02 7.22 15.40
N VAL A 201 4.10 7.54 14.68
CA VAL A 201 4.02 8.25 13.39
C VAL A 201 3.26 7.41 12.36
N THR A 202 3.47 6.09 12.33
CA THR A 202 2.75 5.20 11.41
C THR A 202 1.26 5.20 11.72
N MET A 203 0.87 5.12 12.99
CA MET A 203 -0.53 5.12 13.41
C MET A 203 -1.25 6.44 13.08
N TRP A 204 -0.60 7.59 13.35
CA TRP A 204 -1.14 8.90 12.96
C TRP A 204 -1.33 9.04 11.46
N ILE A 205 -0.39 8.54 10.69
CA ILE A 205 -0.46 8.59 9.23
C ILE A 205 -1.60 7.71 8.71
N THR A 206 -1.79 6.50 9.24
CA THR A 206 -2.92 5.65 8.85
C THR A 206 -4.25 6.32 9.18
N LEU A 207 -4.36 7.03 10.31
CA LEU A 207 -5.56 7.81 10.64
C LEU A 207 -5.80 8.91 9.60
N VAL A 208 -4.76 9.63 9.18
CA VAL A 208 -4.86 10.67 8.15
C VAL A 208 -5.29 10.07 6.81
N GLU A 209 -4.78 8.90 6.43
CA GLU A 209 -5.15 8.17 5.21
C GLU A 209 -6.64 7.84 5.20
N VAL A 210 -7.16 7.22 6.27
CA VAL A 210 -8.59 6.90 6.42
C VAL A 210 -9.46 8.16 6.34
N LEU A 211 -9.03 9.27 6.97
CA LEU A 211 -9.78 10.53 6.91
C LEU A 211 -9.80 11.13 5.50
N VAL A 212 -8.70 11.04 4.76
CA VAL A 212 -8.64 11.57 3.38
C VAL A 212 -9.46 10.72 2.42
N ASP A 213 -9.42 9.40 2.55
CA ASP A 213 -10.26 8.50 1.77
C ASP A 213 -11.75 8.75 2.04
N ALA A 214 -12.13 8.97 3.30
CA ALA A 214 -13.48 9.38 3.67
C ALA A 214 -13.87 10.75 3.07
N ILE A 215 -12.98 11.73 3.07
CA ILE A 215 -13.22 13.05 2.47
C ILE A 215 -13.46 12.91 0.96
N LEU A 216 -12.63 12.14 0.24
CA LEU A 216 -12.83 11.89 -1.18
C LEU A 216 -14.18 11.20 -1.44
N GLY A 217 -14.48 10.12 -0.71
CA GLY A 217 -15.72 9.39 -0.83
C GLY A 217 -16.95 10.27 -0.57
N LEU A 218 -16.95 11.06 0.53
CA LEU A 218 -18.03 11.98 0.87
C LEU A 218 -18.17 13.11 -0.15
N THR A 219 -17.06 13.65 -0.67
CA THR A 219 -17.09 14.69 -1.70
C THR A 219 -17.74 14.19 -2.98
N LEU A 220 -17.44 12.97 -3.39
CA LEU A 220 -18.08 12.34 -4.56
C LEU A 220 -19.55 11.97 -4.28
N TRP A 221 -19.85 11.53 -3.07
CA TRP A 221 -21.23 11.13 -2.69
C TRP A 221 -22.17 12.33 -2.57
N LEU A 222 -21.74 13.40 -1.91
CA LEU A 222 -22.59 14.58 -1.66
C LEU A 222 -22.44 15.67 -2.72
N GLY A 223 -21.35 15.66 -3.48
CA GLY A 223 -21.02 16.66 -4.49
C GLY A 223 -21.80 16.51 -5.80
N PRO A 224 -21.58 17.38 -6.77
CA PRO A 224 -22.19 17.27 -8.10
C PRO A 224 -21.68 16.02 -8.85
N VAL A 225 -22.44 15.59 -9.85
CA VAL A 225 -22.01 14.52 -10.75
C VAL A 225 -20.82 15.02 -11.58
N ILE A 226 -19.67 14.36 -11.41
CA ILE A 226 -18.45 14.71 -12.16
C ILE A 226 -18.51 14.17 -13.59
N ALA A 227 -17.92 14.91 -14.53
CA ALA A 227 -17.96 14.60 -15.98
C ALA A 227 -19.38 14.34 -16.52
N ALA A 228 -20.42 15.01 -15.95
CA ALA A 228 -21.82 14.79 -16.31
C ALA A 228 -22.06 14.99 -17.82
N ALA A 229 -21.46 16.01 -18.43
CA ALA A 229 -21.58 16.29 -19.85
C ALA A 229 -21.04 15.14 -20.73
N TYR A 230 -19.95 14.51 -20.31
CA TYR A 230 -19.38 13.35 -21.00
C TYR A 230 -20.35 12.16 -20.95
N TYR A 231 -20.83 11.78 -19.76
CA TYR A 231 -21.70 10.62 -19.57
C TYR A 231 -23.09 10.83 -20.21
N LEU A 232 -23.66 12.04 -20.15
CA LEU A 232 -24.91 12.36 -20.84
C LEU A 232 -24.74 12.27 -22.36
N GLY A 233 -23.60 12.73 -22.88
CA GLY A 233 -23.29 12.69 -24.32
C GLY A 233 -23.16 11.26 -24.87
N MET A 234 -22.95 10.25 -24.03
CA MET A 234 -22.92 8.84 -24.44
C MET A 234 -24.30 8.25 -24.74
N GLY A 235 -25.39 8.86 -24.29
CA GLY A 235 -26.73 8.39 -24.54
C GLY A 235 -27.06 6.99 -24.00
N ARG A 236 -26.43 6.59 -22.90
CA ARG A 236 -26.64 5.28 -22.27
C ARG A 236 -28.08 5.15 -21.74
N HIS A 237 -28.79 4.09 -22.13
CA HIS A 237 -30.19 3.81 -21.74
C HIS A 237 -30.34 2.62 -20.79
N TRP A 238 -29.25 2.10 -20.23
CA TRP A 238 -29.21 0.93 -19.33
C TRP A 238 -28.33 1.19 -18.10
N GLY A 239 -28.48 0.35 -17.09
CA GLY A 239 -27.74 0.46 -15.83
C GLY A 239 -28.28 1.58 -14.91
N PRO A 240 -27.56 1.93 -13.83
CA PRO A 240 -27.96 2.97 -12.91
C PRO A 240 -27.94 4.35 -13.56
N ASP A 241 -28.74 5.30 -13.08
CA ASP A 241 -28.62 6.69 -13.46
C ASP A 241 -27.26 7.27 -13.03
N LEU A 242 -26.90 8.44 -13.54
CA LEU A 242 -25.56 9.02 -13.32
C LEU A 242 -25.26 9.28 -11.83
N ARG A 243 -26.28 9.68 -11.06
CA ARG A 243 -26.11 9.95 -9.63
C ARG A 243 -25.86 8.66 -8.86
N THR A 244 -26.71 7.67 -9.05
CA THR A 244 -26.56 6.33 -8.44
C THR A 244 -25.24 5.68 -8.87
N ASP A 245 -24.83 5.82 -10.11
CA ASP A 245 -23.55 5.31 -10.63
C ASP A 245 -22.35 5.93 -9.89
N GLN A 246 -22.39 7.26 -9.68
CA GLN A 246 -21.37 7.97 -8.91
C GLN A 246 -21.41 7.57 -7.41
N ASP A 247 -22.57 7.41 -6.82
CA ASP A 247 -22.72 7.01 -5.42
C ASP A 247 -22.15 5.60 -5.17
N ILE A 248 -22.40 4.66 -6.09
CA ILE A 248 -21.78 3.33 -6.06
C ILE A 248 -20.25 3.43 -6.16
N GLY A 249 -19.75 4.23 -7.11
CA GLY A 249 -18.31 4.43 -7.28
C GLY A 249 -17.64 5.11 -6.10
N ALA A 250 -18.29 6.10 -5.47
CA ALA A 250 -17.82 6.73 -4.24
C ALA A 250 -17.72 5.73 -3.09
N GLY A 251 -18.73 4.86 -2.95
CA GLY A 251 -18.73 3.75 -1.98
C GLY A 251 -17.59 2.75 -2.25
N ILE A 252 -17.32 2.40 -3.51
CA ILE A 252 -16.21 1.53 -3.90
C ILE A 252 -14.86 2.14 -3.49
N LEU A 253 -14.65 3.44 -3.77
CA LEU A 253 -13.39 4.11 -3.43
C LEU A 253 -13.20 4.18 -1.92
N TRP A 254 -14.21 4.53 -1.16
CA TRP A 254 -14.13 4.67 0.28
C TRP A 254 -14.07 3.30 0.98
N ILE A 255 -15.15 2.52 0.89
CA ILE A 255 -15.27 1.22 1.61
C ILE A 255 -14.29 0.19 1.05
N GLY A 256 -14.06 0.19 -0.27
CA GLY A 256 -13.10 -0.71 -0.91
C GLY A 256 -11.67 -0.42 -0.49
N GLY A 257 -11.31 0.84 -0.27
CA GLY A 257 -10.05 1.25 0.31
C GLY A 257 -9.84 0.65 1.71
N ASP A 258 -10.84 0.79 2.57
CA ASP A 258 -10.80 0.23 3.93
C ASP A 258 -10.71 -1.30 3.93
N ILE A 259 -11.46 -1.99 3.07
CA ILE A 259 -11.42 -3.46 2.95
C ILE A 259 -10.02 -3.95 2.56
N ILE A 260 -9.32 -3.26 1.67
CA ILE A 260 -7.96 -3.62 1.25
C ILE A 260 -6.94 -3.18 2.32
N GLY A 261 -7.16 -2.03 2.95
CA GLY A 261 -6.26 -1.44 3.94
C GLY A 261 -6.24 -2.18 5.27
N LEU A 262 -7.39 -2.68 5.76
CA LEU A 262 -7.49 -3.36 7.06
C LEU A 262 -6.63 -4.64 7.18
N PRO A 263 -6.61 -5.59 6.24
CA PRO A 263 -5.71 -6.73 6.28
C PRO A 263 -4.23 -6.32 6.23
N PHE A 264 -3.94 -5.26 5.48
CA PHE A 264 -2.60 -4.69 5.43
C PHE A 264 -2.20 -4.13 6.81
N LEU A 265 -3.04 -3.32 7.44
CA LEU A 265 -2.82 -2.78 8.77
C LEU A 265 -2.64 -3.88 9.82
N ALA A 266 -3.49 -4.92 9.79
CA ALA A 266 -3.36 -6.08 10.68
C ALA A 266 -1.99 -6.78 10.51
N THR A 267 -1.51 -6.92 9.26
CA THR A 267 -0.18 -7.48 8.97
C THR A 267 0.95 -6.61 9.52
N VAL A 268 0.83 -5.29 9.40
CA VAL A 268 1.81 -4.33 9.94
C VAL A 268 1.82 -4.42 11.47
N ILE A 269 0.67 -4.39 12.13
CA ILE A 269 0.55 -4.50 13.59
C ILE A 269 1.16 -5.81 14.07
N ALA A 270 0.82 -6.96 13.46
CA ALA A 270 1.35 -8.25 13.85
C ALA A 270 2.89 -8.35 13.75
N ARG A 271 3.49 -7.68 12.76
CA ARG A 271 4.95 -7.58 12.64
C ARG A 271 5.55 -6.68 13.72
N MET A 272 4.87 -5.59 14.05
CA MET A 272 5.27 -4.66 15.11
C MET A 272 5.35 -5.38 16.45
N THR A 273 4.27 -6.07 16.82
CA THR A 273 4.21 -6.81 18.10
C THR A 273 5.36 -7.80 18.23
N LYS A 274 5.66 -8.56 17.16
CA LYS A 274 6.79 -9.49 17.17
C LYS A 274 8.15 -8.80 17.30
N GLU A 275 8.35 -7.65 16.67
CA GLU A 275 9.60 -6.90 16.77
C GLU A 275 9.78 -6.28 18.15
N ASP A 276 8.70 -5.83 18.78
CA ASP A 276 8.71 -5.31 20.15
C ASP A 276 8.94 -6.43 21.19
N GLU A 277 8.36 -7.63 21.00
CA GLU A 277 8.63 -8.81 21.83
C GLU A 277 10.12 -9.20 21.77
N HIS A 278 10.72 -9.24 20.57
CA HIS A 278 12.15 -9.54 20.44
C HIS A 278 13.03 -8.49 21.12
N ARG A 279 12.68 -7.21 20.94
CA ARG A 279 13.43 -6.12 21.56
C ARG A 279 13.29 -6.11 23.09
N ALA A 280 12.12 -6.45 23.64
CA ALA A 280 11.91 -6.59 25.06
C ALA A 280 12.83 -7.68 25.65
N VAL A 281 12.90 -8.85 25.00
CA VAL A 281 13.80 -9.94 25.43
C VAL A 281 15.28 -9.52 25.38
N GLU A 282 15.70 -8.74 24.38
CA GLU A 282 17.08 -8.23 24.31
C GLU A 282 17.37 -7.24 25.44
N ILE A 283 16.44 -6.33 25.73
CA ILE A 283 16.58 -5.35 26.82
C ILE A 283 16.59 -6.06 28.18
N ASP A 284 15.71 -7.04 28.40
CA ASP A 284 15.69 -7.81 29.65
C ASP A 284 17.02 -8.56 29.86
N ALA A 285 17.57 -9.17 28.80
CA ALA A 285 18.87 -9.82 28.85
C ALA A 285 20.04 -8.86 29.14
N GLU A 286 19.99 -7.63 28.59
CA GLU A 286 20.97 -6.57 28.89
C GLU A 286 20.88 -6.13 30.36
N LEU A 287 19.65 -5.93 30.88
CA LEU A 287 19.42 -5.56 32.29
C LEU A 287 19.89 -6.65 33.25
N ASP A 288 19.55 -7.92 32.96
CA ASP A 288 20.01 -9.06 33.77
C ASP A 288 21.56 -9.16 33.80
N ALA A 289 22.21 -8.85 32.67
CA ALA A 289 23.68 -8.83 32.61
C ALA A 289 24.28 -7.67 33.44
N ILE A 290 23.64 -6.49 33.44
CA ILE A 290 24.05 -5.35 34.25
C ILE A 290 23.88 -5.68 35.76
N ASP A 291 22.73 -6.23 36.15
CA ASP A 291 22.45 -6.63 37.52
C ASP A 291 23.42 -7.69 38.02
N ALA A 292 23.80 -8.64 37.15
CA ALA A 292 24.82 -9.65 37.49
C ALA A 292 26.21 -9.02 37.72
N ILE A 293 26.60 -8.02 36.92
CA ILE A 293 27.89 -7.31 37.10
C ILE A 293 27.87 -6.47 38.40
N GLU A 294 26.76 -5.80 38.69
CA GLU A 294 26.60 -5.01 39.92
C GLU A 294 26.62 -5.93 41.15
N ALA A 295 25.97 -7.10 41.08
CA ALA A 295 25.99 -8.08 42.18
C ALA A 295 27.40 -8.63 42.43
N GLU A 296 28.25 -8.80 41.42
CA GLU A 296 29.63 -9.25 41.54
C GLU A 296 30.57 -8.16 42.11
N GLN A 297 30.24 -6.88 41.92
CA GLN A 297 31.02 -5.74 42.38
C GLN A 297 30.66 -5.26 43.79
N LEU A 298 29.52 -5.66 44.33
CA LEU A 298 29.15 -5.38 45.71
C LEU A 298 29.99 -6.24 46.66
N PRO A 299 30.75 -5.63 47.59
CA PRO A 299 31.46 -6.40 48.61
C PRO A 299 30.43 -7.15 49.45
N VAL A 300 30.69 -8.45 49.72
CA VAL A 300 29.90 -9.30 50.65
C VAL A 300 30.06 -8.73 52.08
N THR A 301 29.46 -7.61 52.35
CA THR A 301 29.20 -7.11 53.68
C THR A 301 27.78 -7.50 54.01
N ASP A 302 27.63 -8.05 55.22
CA ASP A 302 26.40 -8.51 55.88
C ASP A 302 25.31 -7.42 55.82
N ALA A 303 24.77 -7.20 54.64
CA ALA A 303 23.83 -6.14 54.34
C ALA A 303 22.41 -6.69 54.50
N ALA A 304 21.75 -6.26 55.55
CA ALA A 304 20.31 -6.36 55.70
C ALA A 304 19.63 -6.05 54.35
N ALA A 305 18.63 -6.85 53.94
CA ALA A 305 17.88 -6.73 52.74
C ALA A 305 17.60 -5.24 52.38
N PRO A 306 17.76 -4.81 51.11
CA PRO A 306 17.59 -3.42 50.74
C PRO A 306 16.25 -2.92 51.21
N ARG A 307 16.28 -1.94 52.10
CA ARG A 307 15.06 -1.34 52.64
C ARG A 307 14.38 -0.59 51.50
N LEU A 308 13.08 -0.81 51.38
CA LEU A 308 12.29 -0.12 50.37
C LEU A 308 12.28 1.40 50.69
N TRP A 309 12.41 2.26 49.72
CA TRP A 309 12.56 3.71 49.88
C TRP A 309 11.49 4.35 50.80
N TRP A 310 10.30 3.75 50.92
CA TRP A 310 9.24 4.20 51.81
C TRP A 310 9.46 3.74 53.27
N GLU A 311 10.34 2.77 53.54
CA GLU A 311 10.71 2.37 54.89
C GLU A 311 11.76 3.31 55.49
N GLU A 312 12.49 4.05 54.65
CA GLU A 312 13.45 5.07 55.06
C GLU A 312 12.80 6.41 55.39
N HIS A 313 11.53 6.64 54.97
CA HIS A 313 10.78 7.85 55.32
C HIS A 313 9.95 7.62 56.60
N PRO A 314 10.31 8.28 57.73
CA PRO A 314 9.67 8.03 59.03
C PRO A 314 8.16 8.27 59.04
N GLU A 315 7.67 9.17 58.23
CA GLU A 315 6.23 9.50 58.12
C GLU A 315 5.45 8.38 57.40
N LEU A 316 6.04 7.71 56.37
CA LEU A 316 5.43 6.61 55.62
C LEU A 316 5.52 5.31 56.38
N ALA A 317 6.65 5.00 57.05
CA ALA A 317 6.82 3.86 57.88
C ALA A 317 5.84 3.85 59.10
N ALA A 318 5.49 4.98 59.64
CA ALA A 318 4.48 5.12 60.69
C ALA A 318 3.04 4.83 60.23
N ARG A 319 2.71 5.12 58.95
CA ARG A 319 1.39 4.81 58.35
C ARG A 319 1.18 3.33 58.06
N THR A 320 2.21 2.63 57.65
CA THR A 320 2.15 1.18 57.36
C THR A 320 2.06 0.36 58.64
N ARG A 321 2.70 0.77 59.75
CA ARG A 321 2.58 0.09 61.05
C ARG A 321 1.24 0.25 61.76
N ARG A 322 0.42 1.22 61.38
CA ARG A 322 -0.95 1.45 61.94
C ARG A 322 -2.04 0.61 61.27
N LYS A 323 -1.74 -0.12 60.19
CA LYS A 323 -2.71 -0.95 59.43
C LYS A 323 -2.57 -2.44 59.64
N ASN A 324 -1.56 -2.90 60.42
CA ASN A 324 -1.39 -4.27 60.92
C ASN A 324 -1.57 -4.22 62.46
#